data_025d6498aac9685c51dfa0512ff33eea
#
_entry.id   025d6498aac9685c51dfa0512ff33eea
#
_cell.length_a   1.000
_cell.length_b   1.000
_cell.length_c   1.000
_cell.angle_alpha   90.00
_cell.angle_beta   90.00
_cell.angle_gamma   90.00
#
_symmetry.space_group_name_H-M   'P 1'
#
loop_
_entity.id
_entity.type
_entity.pdbx_description
1 polymer ?
#
loop_
_entity_poly.entity_id
_entity_poly.type
_entity_poly.pdbx_seq_one_letter_code
_entity_poly.pdbx_strand_id
1 'polypeptide(L)'
;MKTLLSVLAILLSGPPEGEELPAPGPVYVIPVQGEIEWGLVHQVARGVREAEGNGASLIVVDMDTPGGRVDATTEIMKILSETPIPTLTFVNTWAMSAGAYIAVATDRIFMAPRSAIGAATPIASGPLSGAQELPAAVEEKMTSALAATIASTAAAKGHPVEIVRAMVDR
;
A
#
# COMPACT_ATOMS: atom_id res chain seq x y z
N MET A 1 -44.45 -17.90 -21.41
CA MET A 1 -43.45 -18.98 -21.48
C MET A 1 -42.50 -18.73 -22.66
N LYS A 2 -42.00 -17.49 -22.88
CA LYS A 2 -41.10 -17.12 -24.00
C LYS A 2 -39.84 -16.33 -23.59
N THR A 3 -39.61 -16.14 -22.30
CA THR A 3 -38.53 -15.28 -21.78
C THR A 3 -37.30 -16.02 -21.21
N LEU A 4 -37.35 -17.37 -21.14
CA LEU A 4 -36.24 -18.17 -20.57
C LEU A 4 -35.21 -18.65 -21.61
N LEU A 5 -35.56 -18.63 -22.91
CA LEU A 5 -34.63 -19.07 -23.97
C LEU A 5 -33.59 -18.02 -24.40
N SER A 6 -33.87 -16.74 -24.18
CA SER A 6 -32.96 -15.66 -24.62
C SER A 6 -31.77 -15.44 -23.70
N VAL A 7 -31.85 -15.84 -22.42
CA VAL A 7 -30.74 -15.68 -21.45
C VAL A 7 -29.68 -16.79 -21.58
N LEU A 8 -30.10 -17.97 -22.04
CA LEU A 8 -29.21 -19.12 -22.21
C LEU A 8 -28.31 -19.00 -23.46
N ALA A 9 -28.74 -18.23 -24.47
CA ALA A 9 -27.96 -18.03 -25.69
C ALA A 9 -26.75 -17.09 -25.49
N ILE A 10 -26.79 -16.20 -24.48
CA ILE A 10 -25.69 -15.26 -24.18
C ILE A 10 -24.54 -15.94 -23.40
N LEU A 11 -24.82 -17.05 -22.70
CA LEU A 11 -23.82 -17.79 -21.93
C LEU A 11 -23.02 -18.81 -22.76
N LEU A 12 -23.39 -19.04 -24.02
CA LEU A 12 -22.74 -19.99 -24.91
C LEU A 12 -21.99 -19.35 -26.08
N SER A 13 -22.12 -18.04 -26.27
CA SER A 13 -21.24 -17.29 -27.19
C SER A 13 -19.96 -16.95 -26.46
N GLY A 14 -18.88 -17.70 -26.75
CA GLY A 14 -17.54 -17.28 -26.43
C GLY A 14 -17.25 -15.89 -27.00
N PRO A 15 -16.20 -15.21 -26.55
CA PRO A 15 -15.81 -13.93 -27.15
C PRO A 15 -15.74 -14.07 -28.67
N PRO A 16 -16.13 -13.03 -29.43
CA PRO A 16 -16.07 -13.10 -30.88
C PRO A 16 -14.66 -13.48 -31.32
N GLU A 17 -14.57 -14.48 -32.22
CA GLU A 17 -13.29 -14.91 -32.79
C GLU A 17 -12.62 -13.71 -33.46
N GLY A 18 -11.49 -13.23 -32.87
CA GLY A 18 -10.68 -12.16 -33.42
C GLY A 18 -10.49 -10.95 -32.52
N GLU A 19 -11.09 -10.85 -31.35
CA GLU A 19 -10.77 -9.80 -30.39
C GLU A 19 -9.58 -10.27 -29.53
N GLU A 20 -8.38 -10.04 -30.07
CA GLU A 20 -7.13 -10.24 -29.34
C GLU A 20 -7.14 -9.27 -28.17
N LEU A 21 -7.25 -9.80 -26.92
CA LEU A 21 -7.16 -8.96 -25.73
C LEU A 21 -5.83 -8.18 -25.80
N PRO A 22 -5.84 -6.86 -25.57
CA PRO A 22 -4.61 -6.08 -25.59
C PRO A 22 -3.60 -6.73 -24.67
N ALA A 23 -2.36 -6.87 -25.13
CA ALA A 23 -1.28 -7.43 -24.32
C ALA A 23 -1.20 -6.67 -23.00
N PRO A 24 -1.09 -7.36 -21.86
CA PRO A 24 -0.99 -6.70 -20.59
C PRO A 24 0.22 -5.75 -20.60
N GLY A 25 0.03 -4.51 -20.11
CA GLY A 25 1.10 -3.54 -19.98
C GLY A 25 2.24 -4.06 -19.08
N PRO A 26 3.39 -3.39 -19.08
CA PRO A 26 4.53 -3.80 -18.25
C PRO A 26 4.19 -3.79 -16.75
N VAL A 27 4.89 -4.62 -15.97
CA VAL A 27 4.85 -4.59 -14.51
C VAL A 27 6.03 -3.75 -14.03
N TYR A 28 5.74 -2.73 -13.21
CA TYR A 28 6.76 -1.88 -12.61
C TYR A 28 7.05 -2.35 -11.19
N VAL A 29 8.32 -2.61 -10.89
CA VAL A 29 8.76 -2.93 -9.52
C VAL A 29 9.48 -1.70 -8.96
N ILE A 30 8.93 -1.16 -7.87
CA ILE A 30 9.47 0.01 -7.17
C ILE A 30 10.01 -0.46 -5.82
N PRO A 31 11.35 -0.47 -5.63
CA PRO A 31 11.92 -0.84 -4.34
C PRO A 31 11.69 0.24 -3.30
N VAL A 32 11.19 -0.16 -2.12
CA VAL A 32 11.07 0.65 -0.91
C VAL A 32 11.89 -0.04 0.17
N GLN A 33 13.18 0.27 0.20
CA GLN A 33 14.18 -0.41 1.01
C GLN A 33 14.93 0.56 1.91
N GLY A 34 15.26 0.11 3.13
CA GLY A 34 15.92 0.94 4.12
C GLY A 34 14.99 1.94 4.80
N GLU A 35 15.55 3.02 5.35
CA GLU A 35 14.78 4.03 6.09
C GLU A 35 13.88 4.87 5.19
N ILE A 36 12.62 5.08 5.61
CA ILE A 36 11.67 5.93 4.88
C ILE A 36 12.03 7.39 5.08
N GLU A 37 12.48 8.01 4.01
CA GLU A 37 12.89 9.41 3.95
C GLU A 37 12.48 10.07 2.61
N TRP A 38 12.76 11.37 2.45
CA TRP A 38 12.39 12.12 1.24
C TRP A 38 13.03 11.60 -0.06
N GLY A 39 14.21 10.97 0.03
CA GLY A 39 14.84 10.30 -1.13
C GLY A 39 13.93 9.21 -1.70
N LEU A 40 13.33 8.39 -0.83
CA LEU A 40 12.36 7.36 -1.24
C LEU A 40 11.05 7.95 -1.79
N VAL A 41 10.57 9.08 -1.25
CA VAL A 41 9.39 9.79 -1.82
C VAL A 41 9.64 10.13 -3.29
N HIS A 42 10.79 10.73 -3.59
CA HIS A 42 11.15 11.09 -4.98
C HIS A 42 11.31 9.85 -5.88
N GLN A 43 11.85 8.77 -5.36
CA GLN A 43 12.00 7.51 -6.08
C GLN A 43 10.64 6.90 -6.42
N VAL A 44 9.73 6.78 -5.45
CA VAL A 44 8.37 6.24 -5.64
C VAL A 44 7.59 7.13 -6.62
N ALA A 45 7.61 8.45 -6.43
CA ALA A 45 6.92 9.39 -7.31
C ALA A 45 7.41 9.29 -8.77
N ARG A 46 8.72 9.09 -8.98
CA ARG A 46 9.28 8.89 -10.32
C ARG A 46 8.82 7.56 -10.89
N GLY A 47 8.92 6.46 -10.13
CA GLY A 47 8.52 5.13 -10.57
C GLY A 47 7.04 5.06 -10.96
N VAL A 48 6.16 5.69 -10.17
CA VAL A 48 4.73 5.76 -10.48
C VAL A 48 4.48 6.56 -11.78
N ARG A 49 5.09 7.74 -11.94
CA ARG A 49 4.94 8.52 -13.19
C ARG A 49 5.46 7.77 -14.41
N GLU A 50 6.58 7.06 -14.30
CA GLU A 50 7.13 6.23 -15.38
C GLU A 50 6.18 5.07 -15.72
N ALA A 51 5.61 4.42 -14.71
CA ALA A 51 4.61 3.37 -14.88
C ALA A 51 3.36 3.89 -15.62
N GLU A 52 2.83 5.04 -15.21
CA GLU A 52 1.68 5.69 -15.85
C GLU A 52 1.99 6.07 -17.30
N GLY A 53 3.13 6.69 -17.54
CA GLY A 53 3.56 7.11 -18.88
C GLY A 53 3.79 5.96 -19.87
N ASN A 54 4.07 4.76 -19.35
CA ASN A 54 4.31 3.55 -20.15
C ASN A 54 3.12 2.58 -20.17
N GLY A 55 1.97 2.96 -19.62
CA GLY A 55 0.77 2.14 -19.63
C GLY A 55 0.94 0.83 -18.85
N ALA A 56 1.58 0.90 -17.67
CA ALA A 56 1.80 -0.26 -16.82
C ALA A 56 0.48 -0.91 -16.39
N SER A 57 0.47 -2.23 -16.32
CA SER A 57 -0.68 -3.03 -15.85
C SER A 57 -0.68 -3.24 -14.34
N LEU A 58 0.46 -3.07 -13.69
CA LEU A 58 0.63 -3.29 -12.24
C LEU A 58 1.88 -2.55 -11.73
N ILE A 59 1.78 -1.99 -10.53
CA ILE A 59 2.92 -1.52 -9.75
C ILE A 59 3.12 -2.46 -8.56
N VAL A 60 4.32 -2.99 -8.42
CA VAL A 60 4.75 -3.82 -7.28
C VAL A 60 5.71 -2.99 -6.43
N VAL A 61 5.35 -2.75 -5.18
CA VAL A 61 6.23 -2.16 -4.17
C VAL A 61 7.01 -3.30 -3.51
N ASP A 62 8.31 -3.43 -3.79
CA ASP A 62 9.21 -4.40 -3.15
C ASP A 62 9.69 -3.81 -1.81
N MET A 63 9.13 -4.32 -0.72
CA MET A 63 9.21 -3.72 0.61
C MET A 63 10.19 -4.46 1.52
N ASP A 64 11.22 -3.73 1.97
CA ASP A 64 12.12 -4.17 3.06
C ASP A 64 12.59 -2.95 3.87
N THR A 65 11.83 -2.56 4.89
CA THR A 65 12.06 -1.33 5.66
C THR A 65 11.81 -1.49 7.15
N PRO A 66 12.67 -0.90 8.00
CA PRO A 66 12.41 -0.77 9.44
C PRO A 66 11.42 0.35 9.76
N GLY A 67 11.06 1.20 8.79
CA GLY A 67 10.25 2.39 8.97
C GLY A 67 11.01 3.68 8.69
N GLY A 68 10.52 4.79 9.23
CA GLY A 68 11.16 6.10 9.07
C GLY A 68 10.22 7.27 9.33
N ARG A 69 10.37 8.34 8.58
CA ARG A 69 9.70 9.64 8.78
C ARG A 69 8.21 9.58 8.46
N VAL A 70 7.39 10.13 9.33
CA VAL A 70 5.93 10.21 9.17
C VAL A 70 5.51 11.06 7.96
N ASP A 71 6.17 12.20 7.75
CA ASP A 71 5.86 13.10 6.64
C ASP A 71 6.16 12.44 5.26
N ALA A 72 7.30 11.78 5.13
CA ALA A 72 7.64 11.01 3.94
C ALA A 72 6.68 9.82 3.72
N THR A 73 6.31 9.13 4.80
CA THR A 73 5.32 8.05 4.77
C THR A 73 3.99 8.52 4.20
N THR A 74 3.47 9.63 4.73
CA THR A 74 2.18 10.19 4.30
C THR A 74 2.20 10.56 2.81
N GLU A 75 3.30 11.11 2.32
CA GLU A 75 3.41 11.45 0.90
C GLU A 75 3.50 10.21 0.00
N ILE A 76 4.24 9.16 0.40
CA ILE A 76 4.27 7.90 -0.33
C ILE A 76 2.90 7.23 -0.37
N MET A 77 2.19 7.19 0.77
CA MET A 77 0.82 6.66 0.84
C MET A 77 -0.10 7.39 -0.14
N LYS A 78 -0.03 8.72 -0.18
CA LYS A 78 -0.81 9.54 -1.09
C LYS A 78 -0.51 9.19 -2.56
N ILE A 79 0.76 9.17 -2.95
CA ILE A 79 1.18 8.83 -4.32
C ILE A 79 0.62 7.46 -4.74
N LEU A 80 0.74 6.44 -3.89
CA LEU A 80 0.26 5.08 -4.18
C LEU A 80 -1.27 4.97 -4.17
N SER A 81 -1.96 5.81 -3.40
CA SER A 81 -3.44 5.82 -3.36
C SER A 81 -4.08 6.55 -4.53
N GLU A 82 -3.38 7.52 -5.12
CA GLU A 82 -3.89 8.37 -6.21
C GLU A 82 -3.63 7.79 -7.61
N THR A 83 -2.68 6.86 -7.77
CA THR A 83 -2.42 6.25 -9.07
C THR A 83 -3.61 5.40 -9.54
N PRO A 84 -4.01 5.49 -10.82
CA PRO A 84 -5.05 4.64 -11.40
C PRO A 84 -4.58 3.21 -11.68
N ILE A 85 -3.27 2.94 -11.59
CA ILE A 85 -2.69 1.62 -11.85
C ILE A 85 -2.89 0.75 -10.61
N PRO A 86 -3.34 -0.51 -10.76
CA PRO A 86 -3.37 -1.46 -9.65
C PRO A 86 -2.03 -1.56 -8.92
N THR A 87 -2.08 -1.56 -7.59
CA THR A 87 -0.88 -1.57 -6.74
C THR A 87 -0.81 -2.81 -5.87
N LEU A 88 0.38 -3.32 -5.67
CA LEU A 88 0.68 -4.47 -4.85
C LEU A 88 1.92 -4.20 -4.00
N THR A 89 1.86 -4.44 -2.70
CA THR A 89 3.08 -4.55 -1.87
C THR A 89 3.48 -6.01 -1.71
N PHE A 90 4.73 -6.31 -2.02
CA PHE A 90 5.39 -7.56 -1.68
C PHE A 90 6.35 -7.30 -0.50
N VAL A 91 5.99 -7.81 0.68
CA VAL A 91 6.83 -7.70 1.87
C VAL A 91 7.91 -8.78 1.78
N ASN A 92 9.11 -8.38 1.37
CA ASN A 92 10.24 -9.29 1.19
C ASN A 92 10.79 -9.78 2.54
N THR A 93 11.13 -8.84 3.44
CA THR A 93 11.60 -9.14 4.79
C THR A 93 10.78 -8.39 5.83
N TRP A 94 10.79 -7.07 5.80
CA TRP A 94 10.13 -6.22 6.77
C TRP A 94 9.28 -5.12 6.14
N ALA A 95 8.09 -4.92 6.71
CA ALA A 95 7.27 -3.73 6.52
C ALA A 95 6.94 -3.14 7.90
N MET A 96 7.97 -2.64 8.61
CA MET A 96 7.82 -2.16 9.98
C MET A 96 7.47 -0.68 10.04
N SER A 97 6.72 -0.29 11.08
CA SER A 97 6.39 1.11 11.35
C SER A 97 5.82 1.81 10.10
N ALA A 98 6.49 2.82 9.56
CA ALA A 98 6.14 3.50 8.31
C ALA A 98 5.87 2.53 7.14
N GLY A 99 6.59 1.41 7.06
CA GLY A 99 6.41 0.39 6.04
C GLY A 99 5.01 -0.25 6.07
N ALA A 100 4.45 -0.47 7.26
CA ALA A 100 3.10 -1.01 7.41
C ALA A 100 2.05 -0.04 6.83
N TYR A 101 2.18 1.26 7.09
CA TYR A 101 1.28 2.28 6.55
C TYR A 101 1.34 2.32 5.01
N ILE A 102 2.56 2.30 4.45
CA ILE A 102 2.75 2.30 3.00
C ILE A 102 2.17 1.03 2.37
N ALA A 103 2.39 -0.14 2.98
CA ALA A 103 1.83 -1.40 2.49
C ALA A 103 0.30 -1.37 2.45
N VAL A 104 -0.35 -0.85 3.50
CA VAL A 104 -1.81 -0.71 3.57
C VAL A 104 -2.38 0.28 2.55
N ALA A 105 -1.57 1.19 2.02
CA ALA A 105 -1.99 2.12 0.97
C ALA A 105 -2.04 1.48 -0.43
N THR A 106 -1.56 0.25 -0.61
CA THR A 106 -1.68 -0.51 -1.86
C THR A 106 -2.92 -1.40 -1.88
N ASP A 107 -3.37 -1.86 -3.06
CA ASP A 107 -4.61 -2.63 -3.21
C ASP A 107 -4.47 -4.08 -2.73
N ARG A 108 -3.25 -4.63 -2.70
CA ARG A 108 -2.94 -5.98 -2.25
C ARG A 108 -1.62 -6.01 -1.48
N ILE A 109 -1.54 -6.92 -0.50
CA ILE A 109 -0.31 -7.19 0.25
C ILE A 109 -0.02 -8.68 0.17
N PHE A 110 1.19 -9.01 -0.28
CA PHE A 110 1.72 -10.37 -0.25
C PHE A 110 2.98 -10.39 0.61
N MET A 111 3.18 -11.47 1.32
CA MET A 111 4.27 -11.61 2.26
C MET A 111 5.14 -12.81 1.91
N ALA A 112 6.45 -12.61 1.85
CA ALA A 112 7.39 -13.71 1.75
C ALA A 112 7.35 -14.60 3.01
N PRO A 113 7.72 -15.88 2.93
CA PRO A 113 7.87 -16.71 4.12
C PRO A 113 8.82 -16.06 5.13
N ARG A 114 8.41 -15.98 6.39
CA ARG A 114 9.16 -15.39 7.51
C ARG A 114 9.30 -13.86 7.45
N SER A 115 8.62 -13.19 6.53
CA SER A 115 8.51 -11.72 6.56
C SER A 115 7.55 -11.26 7.66
N ALA A 116 7.66 -9.99 8.04
CA ALA A 116 6.84 -9.41 9.08
C ALA A 116 6.33 -8.02 8.70
N ILE A 117 5.11 -7.69 9.17
CA ILE A 117 4.46 -6.38 8.98
C ILE A 117 3.87 -5.92 10.30
N GLY A 118 3.95 -4.63 10.62
CA GLY A 118 3.36 -4.04 11.82
C GLY A 118 4.31 -3.14 12.60
N ALA A 119 4.29 -3.24 13.95
CA ALA A 119 5.05 -2.38 14.86
C ALA A 119 4.87 -0.87 14.52
N ALA A 120 3.64 -0.48 14.21
CA ALA A 120 3.31 0.82 13.65
C ALA A 120 2.92 1.87 14.70
N THR A 121 3.15 1.61 15.99
CA THR A 121 2.98 2.57 17.07
C THR A 121 3.99 3.71 16.89
N PRO A 122 3.56 4.99 16.89
CA PRO A 122 4.48 6.12 16.72
C PRO A 122 5.47 6.21 17.87
N ILE A 123 6.73 6.47 17.55
CA ILE A 123 7.78 6.76 18.52
C ILE A 123 8.22 8.21 18.32
N ALA A 124 8.22 8.99 19.40
CA ALA A 124 8.77 10.34 19.35
C ALA A 124 10.30 10.26 19.27
N SER A 125 10.83 10.49 18.08
CA SER A 125 12.28 10.63 17.88
C SER A 125 12.62 12.09 17.61
N GLY A 126 13.37 12.72 18.50
CA GLY A 126 13.94 14.05 18.26
C GLY A 126 15.26 13.95 17.48
N PRO A 127 15.60 14.98 16.66
CA PRO A 127 16.80 14.95 15.81
C PRO A 127 18.14 15.01 16.56
N LEU A 128 18.15 15.15 17.88
CA LEU A 128 19.37 15.40 18.68
C LEU A 128 19.50 14.59 19.97
N SER A 129 18.56 13.71 20.28
CA SER A 129 18.63 12.90 21.50
C SER A 129 17.79 11.65 21.34
N GLY A 130 18.21 10.61 22.02
CA GLY A 130 17.40 9.39 22.16
C GLY A 130 15.94 9.72 22.52
N ALA A 131 15.06 8.80 22.29
CA ALA A 131 13.61 8.94 22.44
C ALA A 131 13.23 9.88 23.58
N GLN A 132 12.73 11.07 23.23
CA GLN A 132 12.24 12.02 24.22
C GLN A 132 10.80 11.58 24.52
N GLU A 133 10.52 11.27 25.78
CA GLU A 133 9.16 10.92 26.19
C GLU A 133 8.23 12.12 25.93
N LEU A 134 7.27 11.92 25.03
CA LEU A 134 6.19 12.88 24.88
C LEU A 134 5.29 12.82 26.11
N PRO A 135 4.65 13.94 26.49
CA PRO A 135 3.57 13.88 27.46
C PRO A 135 2.53 12.81 27.03
N ALA A 136 2.12 11.93 27.94
CA ALA A 136 1.22 10.80 27.65
C ALA A 136 -0.02 11.20 26.83
N ALA A 137 -0.61 12.36 27.12
CA ALA A 137 -1.77 12.89 26.37
C ALA A 137 -1.44 13.23 24.89
N VAL A 138 -0.19 13.61 24.58
CA VAL A 138 0.23 13.90 23.22
C VAL A 138 0.50 12.60 22.47
N GLU A 139 1.14 11.63 23.12
CA GLU A 139 1.39 10.29 22.57
C GLU A 139 0.07 9.59 22.25
N GLU A 140 -0.90 9.60 23.18
CA GLU A 140 -2.22 9.01 22.98
C GLU A 140 -2.96 9.65 21.79
N LYS A 141 -2.93 10.97 21.71
CA LYS A 141 -3.56 11.71 20.59
C LYS A 141 -2.92 11.37 19.24
N MET A 142 -1.60 11.28 19.17
CA MET A 142 -0.88 10.91 17.94
C MET A 142 -1.18 9.47 17.54
N THR A 143 -1.14 8.53 18.49
CA THR A 143 -1.46 7.11 18.25
C THR A 143 -2.88 6.96 17.74
N SER A 144 -3.85 7.63 18.38
CA SER A 144 -5.25 7.61 17.95
C SER A 144 -5.44 8.16 16.53
N ALA A 145 -4.77 9.28 16.19
CA ALA A 145 -4.85 9.86 14.85
C ALA A 145 -4.26 8.94 13.78
N LEU A 146 -3.12 8.31 14.06
CA LEU A 146 -2.48 7.38 13.15
C LEU A 146 -3.28 6.07 13.01
N ALA A 147 -3.83 5.55 14.10
CA ALA A 147 -4.73 4.40 14.06
C ALA A 147 -5.98 4.66 13.22
N ALA A 148 -6.55 5.87 13.32
CA ALA A 148 -7.68 6.28 12.49
C ALA A 148 -7.30 6.38 11.00
N THR A 149 -6.12 6.94 10.71
CA THR A 149 -5.62 7.08 9.34
C THR A 149 -5.40 5.73 8.68
N ILE A 150 -4.68 4.81 9.34
CA ILE A 150 -4.41 3.48 8.77
C ILE A 150 -5.69 2.65 8.62
N ALA A 151 -6.63 2.77 9.58
CA ALA A 151 -7.92 2.09 9.51
C ALA A 151 -8.78 2.60 8.35
N SER A 152 -8.81 3.92 8.13
CA SER A 152 -9.52 4.52 6.99
C SER A 152 -8.92 4.08 5.65
N THR A 153 -7.59 4.07 5.56
CA THR A 153 -6.87 3.59 4.36
C THR A 153 -7.16 2.11 4.11
N ALA A 154 -7.11 1.28 5.15
CA ALA A 154 -7.44 -0.15 5.06
C ALA A 154 -8.85 -0.38 4.53
N ALA A 155 -9.84 0.35 5.05
CA ALA A 155 -11.22 0.26 4.59
C ALA A 155 -11.36 0.65 3.11
N ALA A 156 -10.70 1.74 2.69
CA ALA A 156 -10.73 2.21 1.30
C ALA A 156 -10.08 1.21 0.32
N LYS A 157 -9.05 0.49 0.76
CA LYS A 157 -8.32 -0.50 -0.04
C LYS A 157 -8.84 -1.95 0.12
N GLY A 158 -9.87 -2.16 0.96
CA GLY A 158 -10.47 -3.47 1.18
C GLY A 158 -9.64 -4.43 2.04
N HIS A 159 -8.72 -3.89 2.86
CA HIS A 159 -7.96 -4.68 3.83
C HIS A 159 -8.77 -4.91 5.12
N PRO A 160 -8.51 -5.99 5.88
CA PRO A 160 -9.19 -6.27 7.14
C PRO A 160 -8.79 -5.23 8.21
N VAL A 161 -9.69 -4.28 8.48
CA VAL A 161 -9.46 -3.11 9.34
C VAL A 161 -9.00 -3.50 10.76
N GLU A 162 -9.55 -4.58 11.33
CA GLU A 162 -9.17 -5.04 12.68
C GLU A 162 -7.71 -5.47 12.75
N ILE A 163 -7.22 -6.21 11.74
CA ILE A 163 -5.81 -6.63 11.68
C ILE A 163 -4.91 -5.41 11.52
N VAL A 164 -5.30 -4.46 10.67
CA VAL A 164 -4.51 -3.24 10.43
C VAL A 164 -4.45 -2.36 11.68
N ARG A 165 -5.56 -2.22 12.42
CA ARG A 165 -5.55 -1.51 13.71
C ARG A 165 -4.61 -2.14 14.73
N ALA A 166 -4.61 -3.46 14.82
CA ALA A 166 -3.74 -4.19 15.74
C ALA A 166 -2.23 -3.99 15.46
N MET A 167 -1.84 -3.44 14.30
CA MET A 167 -0.46 -3.07 14.00
C MET A 167 -0.02 -1.78 14.74
N VAL A 168 -0.99 -0.93 15.13
CA VAL A 168 -0.77 0.36 15.82
C VAL A 168 -1.09 0.26 17.31
N ASP A 169 -2.09 -0.55 17.68
CA ASP A 169 -2.52 -0.73 19.07
C ASP A 169 -1.48 -1.55 19.85
N ARG A 170 -1.27 -1.17 21.13
CA ARG A 170 -0.40 -1.90 22.09
C ARG A 170 -1.18 -2.98 22.81
#